data_d841b17daaf2a57cee2730c3a6cb1f3d
#
_entry.id   d841b17daaf2a57cee2730c3a6cb1f3d
#
_cell.length_a   1.000
_cell.length_b   1.000
_cell.length_c   1.000
_cell.angle_alpha   90.00
_cell.angle_beta   90.00
_cell.angle_gamma   90.00
#
_symmetry.space_group_name_H-M   'P 1'
#
loop_
_entity.id
_entity.type
_entity.pdbx_description
1 polymer ?
#
loop_
_entity_poly.entity_id
_entity_poly.type
_entity_poly.pdbx_seq_one_letter_code
_entity_poly.pdbx_strand_id
1 'polypeptide(L)'
;MDVLTDDHEREQVVRNWWHENWLSLTVGVVIAIGGMVGYRYYQDHKTTQAQEYAYQMSAIQTKLTLEPTKALEQASSFIKEHEDIYGSLLSLDVAAVQTNEGKYDEALKSVDFAIKNGGKLVAPNATLVKAHILTQSQKYDEAVVLLEGLTQDAYAVEKQELLGDIYLLQGKKDLASKAYQEAISICEQKNIAITSVLQIKADSLIADGQTPAFERAIKLEEKIAAQATKIKK
;
A
#
# COMPACT_ATOMS: atom_id res chain seq x y z
N MET A 1 37.79 55.74 26.90
CA MET A 1 36.46 55.13 26.64
C MET A 1 36.46 53.83 27.39
N ASP A 2 35.77 53.83 28.52
CA ASP A 2 35.79 52.67 29.44
C ASP A 2 34.89 51.56 28.94
N VAL A 3 35.50 50.52 28.44
CA VAL A 3 34.82 49.26 28.02
C VAL A 3 34.01 48.62 29.17
N LEU A 4 34.44 48.86 30.41
CA LEU A 4 33.79 48.38 31.62
C LEU A 4 32.43 49.07 31.92
N THR A 5 32.23 50.31 31.48
CA THR A 5 30.97 51.03 31.67
C THR A 5 29.87 50.50 30.72
N ASP A 6 30.23 50.12 29.49
CA ASP A 6 29.32 49.55 28.49
C ASP A 6 28.79 48.14 28.89
N ASP A 7 29.63 47.34 29.55
CA ASP A 7 29.23 46.02 30.03
C ASP A 7 28.22 46.07 31.20
N HIS A 8 28.38 47.03 32.12
CA HIS A 8 27.44 47.24 33.20
C HIS A 8 26.07 47.77 32.73
N GLU A 9 26.05 48.65 31.74
CA GLU A 9 24.81 49.15 31.16
C GLU A 9 24.05 48.04 30.44
N ARG A 10 24.73 47.20 29.72
CA ARG A 10 24.14 45.98 29.04
C ARG A 10 23.57 45.01 30.06
N GLU A 11 24.29 44.73 31.15
CA GLU A 11 23.80 43.85 32.20
C GLU A 11 22.53 44.41 32.86
N GLN A 12 22.46 45.72 33.12
CA GLN A 12 21.25 46.34 33.67
C GLN A 12 20.06 46.30 32.72
N VAL A 13 20.25 46.49 31.43
CA VAL A 13 19.19 46.38 30.41
C VAL A 13 18.61 44.93 30.37
N VAL A 14 19.47 43.95 30.40
CA VAL A 14 19.03 42.52 30.41
C VAL A 14 18.29 42.18 31.69
N ARG A 15 18.79 42.67 32.85
CA ARG A 15 18.16 42.43 34.15
C ARG A 15 16.77 43.08 34.23
N ASN A 16 16.63 44.33 33.76
CA ASN A 16 15.35 45.05 33.75
C ASN A 16 14.35 44.35 32.81
N TRP A 17 14.80 44.02 31.58
CA TRP A 17 13.97 43.29 30.64
C TRP A 17 13.49 41.97 31.22
N TRP A 18 14.36 41.22 31.93
CA TRP A 18 14.00 39.97 32.59
C TRP A 18 12.95 40.21 33.67
N HIS A 19 13.11 41.19 34.53
CA HIS A 19 12.14 41.51 35.56
C HIS A 19 10.78 41.93 35.00
N GLU A 20 10.73 42.57 33.86
CA GLU A 20 9.48 42.98 33.21
C GLU A 20 8.79 41.82 32.48
N ASN A 21 9.54 40.84 31.98
CA ASN A 21 9.00 39.82 31.09
C ASN A 21 9.01 38.38 31.66
N TRP A 22 9.62 38.14 32.84
CA TRP A 22 9.78 36.81 33.40
C TRP A 22 8.45 36.06 33.58
N LEU A 23 7.38 36.76 33.97
CA LEU A 23 6.07 36.14 34.17
C LEU A 23 5.49 35.64 32.84
N SER A 24 5.55 36.47 31.82
CA SER A 24 5.08 36.11 30.46
C SER A 24 5.86 34.94 29.88
N LEU A 25 7.19 34.96 30.06
CA LEU A 25 8.06 33.83 29.64
C LEU A 25 7.73 32.55 30.40
N THR A 26 7.57 32.64 31.73
CA THR A 26 7.24 31.48 32.56
C THR A 26 5.89 30.87 32.15
N VAL A 27 4.87 31.72 31.95
CA VAL A 27 3.55 31.27 31.46
C VAL A 27 3.67 30.61 30.09
N GLY A 28 4.42 31.23 29.16
CA GLY A 28 4.66 30.66 27.83
C GLY A 28 5.34 29.26 27.89
N VAL A 29 6.36 29.13 28.73
CA VAL A 29 7.05 27.85 28.95
C VAL A 29 6.13 26.79 29.55
N VAL A 30 5.33 27.15 30.57
CA VAL A 30 4.37 26.25 31.20
C VAL A 30 3.33 25.76 30.21
N ILE A 31 2.79 26.66 29.37
CA ILE A 31 1.83 26.28 28.32
C ILE A 31 2.48 25.34 27.27
N ALA A 32 3.71 25.64 26.85
CA ALA A 32 4.43 24.82 25.89
C ALA A 32 4.71 23.41 26.43
N ILE A 33 5.18 23.29 27.68
CA ILE A 33 5.43 22.02 28.34
C ILE A 33 4.12 21.25 28.54
N GLY A 34 3.07 21.90 29.04
CA GLY A 34 1.75 21.30 29.23
C GLY A 34 1.15 20.79 27.91
N GLY A 35 1.26 21.58 26.84
CA GLY A 35 0.84 21.17 25.49
C GLY A 35 1.64 19.97 24.98
N MET A 36 2.95 19.95 25.17
CA MET A 36 3.81 18.82 24.77
C MET A 36 3.47 17.54 25.54
N VAL A 37 3.30 17.63 26.86
CA VAL A 37 2.96 16.47 27.70
C VAL A 37 1.56 15.94 27.34
N GLY A 38 0.57 16.83 27.16
CA GLY A 38 -0.77 16.45 26.73
C GLY A 38 -0.78 15.80 25.37
N TYR A 39 -0.02 16.33 24.40
CA TYR A 39 0.13 15.73 23.07
C TYR A 39 0.79 14.34 23.14
N ARG A 40 1.86 14.17 23.93
CA ARG A 40 2.51 12.87 24.11
C ARG A 40 1.56 11.83 24.73
N TYR A 41 0.85 12.22 25.80
CA TYR A 41 -0.14 11.34 26.42
C TYR A 41 -1.24 10.89 25.45
N TYR A 42 -1.75 11.82 24.63
CA TYR A 42 -2.72 11.51 23.58
C TYR A 42 -2.15 10.54 22.52
N GLN A 43 -0.92 10.77 22.07
CA GLN A 43 -0.24 9.88 21.11
C GLN A 43 0.02 8.50 21.69
N ASP A 44 0.52 8.43 22.93
CA ASP A 44 0.79 7.17 23.62
C ASP A 44 -0.49 6.34 23.78
N HIS A 45 -1.60 6.99 24.14
CA HIS A 45 -2.89 6.31 24.25
C HIS A 45 -3.36 5.75 22.89
N LYS A 46 -3.28 6.54 21.82
CA LYS A 46 -3.61 6.07 20.47
C LYS A 46 -2.71 4.92 20.01
N THR A 47 -1.41 5.03 20.27
CA THR A 47 -0.45 3.99 19.89
C THR A 47 -0.71 2.69 20.62
N THR A 48 -1.03 2.77 21.93
CA THR A 48 -1.36 1.58 22.74
C THR A 48 -2.63 0.89 22.23
N GLN A 49 -3.68 1.64 21.91
CA GLN A 49 -4.89 1.08 21.31
C GLN A 49 -4.62 0.42 19.96
N ALA A 50 -3.85 1.10 19.10
CA ALA A 50 -3.48 0.56 17.80
C ALA A 50 -2.67 -0.75 17.90
N GLN A 51 -1.75 -0.82 18.89
CA GLN A 51 -0.99 -2.03 19.16
C GLN A 51 -1.89 -3.18 19.66
N GLU A 52 -2.84 -2.88 20.54
CA GLU A 52 -3.80 -3.88 21.03
C GLU A 52 -4.65 -4.45 19.90
N TYR A 53 -5.20 -3.60 19.04
CA TYR A 53 -6.00 -4.05 17.88
C TYR A 53 -5.15 -4.85 16.88
N ALA A 54 -3.91 -4.42 16.62
CA ALA A 54 -2.99 -5.17 15.77
C ALA A 54 -2.64 -6.54 16.36
N TYR A 55 -2.45 -6.63 17.67
CA TYR A 55 -2.19 -7.90 18.36
C TYR A 55 -3.40 -8.84 18.28
N GLN A 56 -4.61 -8.35 18.58
CA GLN A 56 -5.85 -9.14 18.49
C GLN A 56 -6.07 -9.64 17.07
N MET A 57 -5.93 -8.75 16.07
CA MET A 57 -6.01 -9.10 14.65
C MET A 57 -5.00 -10.20 14.28
N SER A 58 -3.73 -10.04 14.66
CA SER A 58 -2.68 -11.03 14.38
C SER A 58 -2.95 -12.39 15.02
N ALA A 59 -3.48 -12.41 16.24
CA ALA A 59 -3.90 -13.64 16.90
C ALA A 59 -5.02 -14.37 16.13
N ILE A 60 -5.99 -13.61 15.61
CA ILE A 60 -7.07 -14.16 14.79
C ILE A 60 -6.54 -14.64 13.43
N GLN A 61 -5.67 -13.89 12.77
CA GLN A 61 -5.01 -14.30 11.51
C GLN A 61 -4.27 -15.63 11.65
N THR A 62 -3.51 -15.79 12.75
CA THR A 62 -2.84 -17.05 13.05
C THR A 62 -3.83 -18.21 13.18
N LYS A 63 -4.95 -17.99 13.87
CA LYS A 63 -6.01 -19.01 13.99
C LYS A 63 -6.70 -19.28 12.66
N LEU A 64 -6.95 -18.29 11.82
CA LEU A 64 -7.51 -18.47 10.47
C LEU A 64 -6.63 -19.37 9.61
N THR A 65 -5.31 -19.31 9.79
CA THR A 65 -4.37 -20.17 9.07
C THR A 65 -4.40 -21.62 9.60
N LEU A 66 -4.54 -21.82 10.91
CA LEU A 66 -4.44 -23.13 11.55
C LEU A 66 -5.78 -23.87 11.64
N GLU A 67 -6.85 -23.15 12.00
CA GLU A 67 -8.20 -23.71 12.22
C GLU A 67 -9.27 -22.75 11.62
N PRO A 68 -9.35 -22.66 10.26
CA PRO A 68 -10.17 -21.63 9.59
C PRO A 68 -11.62 -21.59 10.07
N THR A 69 -12.28 -22.74 10.16
CA THR A 69 -13.71 -22.83 10.48
C THR A 69 -14.07 -22.23 11.85
N LYS A 70 -13.22 -22.48 12.86
CA LYS A 70 -13.43 -21.94 14.21
C LYS A 70 -13.06 -20.47 14.33
N ALA A 71 -12.07 -20.03 13.55
CA ALA A 71 -11.58 -18.67 13.60
C ALA A 71 -12.50 -17.67 12.85
N LEU A 72 -13.29 -18.11 11.90
CA LEU A 72 -14.23 -17.27 11.14
C LEU A 72 -15.24 -16.53 12.02
N GLU A 73 -15.72 -17.19 13.08
CA GLU A 73 -16.66 -16.55 14.03
C GLU A 73 -15.98 -15.43 14.81
N GLN A 74 -14.76 -15.68 15.32
CA GLN A 74 -13.96 -14.66 16.01
C GLN A 74 -13.58 -13.51 15.09
N ALA A 75 -13.20 -13.81 13.84
CA ALA A 75 -12.92 -12.80 12.84
C ALA A 75 -14.15 -11.94 12.53
N SER A 76 -15.32 -12.57 12.39
CA SER A 76 -16.58 -11.84 12.13
C SER A 76 -16.95 -10.91 13.27
N SER A 77 -16.73 -11.31 14.52
CA SER A 77 -16.97 -10.46 15.69
C SER A 77 -16.02 -9.27 15.71
N PHE A 78 -14.74 -9.52 15.52
CA PHE A 78 -13.73 -8.45 15.45
C PHE A 78 -14.02 -7.45 14.32
N ILE A 79 -14.35 -7.92 13.11
CA ILE A 79 -14.69 -7.06 11.96
C ILE A 79 -15.89 -6.17 12.25
N LYS A 80 -16.91 -6.67 12.95
CA LYS A 80 -18.10 -5.87 13.33
C LYS A 80 -17.78 -4.79 14.36
N GLU A 81 -16.82 -5.04 15.25
CA GLU A 81 -16.38 -4.07 16.26
C GLU A 81 -15.40 -3.03 15.71
N HIS A 82 -14.72 -3.36 14.59
CA HIS A 82 -13.69 -2.56 13.95
C HIS A 82 -14.04 -2.23 12.51
N GLU A 83 -14.87 -1.20 12.31
CA GLU A 83 -15.16 -0.65 10.97
C GLU A 83 -14.05 0.32 10.52
N ASP A 84 -12.80 -0.12 10.64
CA ASP A 84 -11.58 0.64 10.38
C ASP A 84 -10.58 -0.18 9.55
N ILE A 85 -9.32 0.25 9.53
CA ILE A 85 -8.25 -0.42 8.80
C ILE A 85 -8.00 -1.84 9.30
N TYR A 86 -8.13 -2.12 10.62
CA TYR A 86 -7.86 -3.44 11.20
C TYR A 86 -8.93 -4.45 10.78
N GLY A 87 -10.21 -4.07 10.92
CA GLY A 87 -11.31 -4.91 10.43
C GLY A 87 -11.26 -5.10 8.93
N SER A 88 -10.83 -4.08 8.17
CA SER A 88 -10.67 -4.17 6.72
C SER A 88 -9.57 -5.14 6.31
N LEU A 89 -8.42 -5.12 6.97
CA LEU A 89 -7.35 -6.07 6.70
C LEU A 89 -7.77 -7.49 7.04
N LEU A 90 -8.38 -7.69 8.22
CA LEU A 90 -8.86 -9.01 8.61
C LEU A 90 -9.97 -9.53 7.68
N SER A 91 -10.81 -8.64 7.15
CA SER A 91 -11.86 -9.04 6.20
C SER A 91 -11.31 -9.55 4.87
N LEU A 92 -10.11 -9.10 4.45
CA LEU A 92 -9.40 -9.66 3.29
C LEU A 92 -8.89 -11.08 3.58
N ASP A 93 -8.40 -11.36 4.79
CA ASP A 93 -7.99 -12.72 5.17
C ASP A 93 -9.18 -13.66 5.23
N VAL A 94 -10.32 -13.19 5.78
CA VAL A 94 -11.58 -13.93 5.75
C VAL A 94 -12.03 -14.22 4.31
N ALA A 95 -11.94 -13.23 3.43
CA ALA A 95 -12.26 -13.40 2.01
C ALA A 95 -11.37 -14.45 1.33
N ALA A 96 -10.08 -14.49 1.67
CA ALA A 96 -9.17 -15.50 1.16
C ALA A 96 -9.58 -16.92 1.60
N VAL A 97 -9.93 -17.11 2.88
CA VAL A 97 -10.44 -18.41 3.39
C VAL A 97 -11.73 -18.81 2.67
N GLN A 98 -12.70 -17.88 2.56
CA GLN A 98 -13.97 -18.12 1.89
C GLN A 98 -13.78 -18.45 0.40
N THR A 99 -12.84 -17.79 -0.26
CA THR A 99 -12.49 -18.06 -1.66
C THR A 99 -11.91 -19.48 -1.84
N ASN A 100 -11.01 -19.89 -0.94
CA ASN A 100 -10.43 -21.23 -0.95
C ASN A 100 -11.48 -22.34 -0.68
N GLU A 101 -12.53 -22.00 0.06
CA GLU A 101 -13.69 -22.90 0.27
C GLU A 101 -14.72 -22.86 -0.88
N GLY A 102 -14.50 -22.05 -1.91
CA GLY A 102 -15.42 -21.86 -3.04
C GLY A 102 -16.64 -20.98 -2.70
N LYS A 103 -16.66 -20.33 -1.55
CA LYS A 103 -17.73 -19.46 -1.08
C LYS A 103 -17.58 -18.04 -1.63
N TYR A 104 -17.62 -17.90 -2.96
CA TYR A 104 -17.30 -16.65 -3.64
C TYR A 104 -18.23 -15.48 -3.27
N ASP A 105 -19.53 -15.72 -3.07
CA ASP A 105 -20.48 -14.66 -2.73
C ASP A 105 -20.25 -14.11 -1.31
N GLU A 106 -19.80 -14.96 -0.37
CA GLU A 106 -19.39 -14.53 0.97
C GLU A 106 -18.07 -13.76 0.92
N ALA A 107 -17.11 -14.27 0.16
CA ALA A 107 -15.81 -13.63 -0.05
C ALA A 107 -15.96 -12.22 -0.65
N LEU A 108 -16.83 -12.05 -1.63
CA LEU A 108 -17.14 -10.74 -2.22
C LEU A 108 -17.70 -9.76 -1.18
N LYS A 109 -18.58 -10.19 -0.27
CA LYS A 109 -19.07 -9.34 0.82
C LYS A 109 -17.97 -8.93 1.79
N SER A 110 -17.05 -9.86 2.11
CA SER A 110 -15.91 -9.56 2.98
C SER A 110 -14.98 -8.53 2.34
N VAL A 111 -14.71 -8.66 1.04
CA VAL A 111 -13.89 -7.67 0.31
C VAL A 111 -14.59 -6.33 0.15
N ASP A 112 -15.91 -6.31 -0.07
CA ASP A 112 -16.69 -5.07 -0.14
C ASP A 112 -16.62 -4.28 1.18
N PHE A 113 -16.61 -4.99 2.31
CA PHE A 113 -16.35 -4.35 3.61
C PHE A 113 -14.95 -3.68 3.64
N ALA A 114 -13.91 -4.38 3.15
CA ALA A 114 -12.56 -3.83 3.10
C ALA A 114 -12.47 -2.61 2.17
N ILE A 115 -13.13 -2.63 1.02
CA ILE A 115 -13.18 -1.49 0.09
C ILE A 115 -13.84 -0.28 0.75
N LYS A 116 -14.95 -0.50 1.46
CA LYS A 116 -15.72 0.56 2.10
C LYS A 116 -14.98 1.20 3.27
N ASN A 117 -14.35 0.40 4.13
CA ASN A 117 -13.85 0.84 5.44
C ASN A 117 -12.32 0.99 5.49
N GLY A 118 -11.58 0.41 4.53
CA GLY A 118 -10.10 0.38 4.53
C GLY A 118 -9.43 1.67 4.05
N GLY A 119 -10.21 2.66 3.62
CA GLY A 119 -9.70 3.96 3.18
C GLY A 119 -8.71 3.85 2.02
N LYS A 120 -7.92 4.91 1.83
CA LYS A 120 -6.99 5.01 0.69
C LYS A 120 -5.85 3.99 0.71
N LEU A 121 -5.56 3.38 1.85
CA LEU A 121 -4.47 2.42 2.00
C LEU A 121 -4.89 0.99 1.62
N VAL A 122 -6.10 0.58 1.98
CA VAL A 122 -6.57 -0.81 1.80
C VAL A 122 -7.49 -0.95 0.59
N ALA A 123 -8.37 0.03 0.33
CA ALA A 123 -9.37 -0.09 -0.71
C ALA A 123 -8.84 -0.39 -2.11
N PRO A 124 -7.71 0.17 -2.59
CA PRO A 124 -7.19 -0.19 -3.91
C PRO A 124 -6.73 -1.65 -4.00
N ASN A 125 -6.01 -2.13 -2.98
CA ASN A 125 -5.62 -3.55 -2.89
C ASN A 125 -6.83 -4.47 -2.78
N ALA A 126 -7.82 -4.10 -1.95
CA ALA A 126 -9.08 -4.83 -1.83
C ALA A 126 -9.83 -4.90 -3.18
N THR A 127 -9.75 -3.86 -4.00
CA THR A 127 -10.32 -3.86 -5.36
C THR A 127 -9.64 -4.90 -6.27
N LEU A 128 -8.32 -5.04 -6.20
CA LEU A 128 -7.61 -6.11 -6.91
C LEU A 128 -8.02 -7.50 -6.41
N VAL A 129 -8.11 -7.68 -5.08
CA VAL A 129 -8.59 -8.95 -4.49
C VAL A 129 -10.01 -9.26 -4.96
N LYS A 130 -10.91 -8.27 -5.00
CA LYS A 130 -12.26 -8.45 -5.55
C LYS A 130 -12.23 -8.90 -7.00
N ALA A 131 -11.38 -8.29 -7.83
CA ALA A 131 -11.23 -8.68 -9.23
C ALA A 131 -10.73 -10.13 -9.37
N HIS A 132 -9.80 -10.56 -8.52
CA HIS A 132 -9.35 -11.96 -8.48
C HIS A 132 -10.49 -12.92 -8.11
N ILE A 133 -11.31 -12.61 -7.12
CA ILE A 133 -12.45 -13.43 -6.71
C ILE A 133 -13.50 -13.50 -7.83
N LEU A 134 -13.80 -12.38 -8.47
CA LEU A 134 -14.69 -12.33 -9.64
C LEU A 134 -14.14 -13.19 -10.79
N THR A 135 -12.83 -13.16 -11.03
CA THR A 135 -12.17 -14.00 -12.04
C THR A 135 -12.30 -15.47 -11.72
N GLN A 136 -12.05 -15.88 -10.46
CA GLN A 136 -12.20 -17.28 -10.03
C GLN A 136 -13.65 -17.76 -10.10
N SER A 137 -14.61 -16.88 -9.84
CA SER A 137 -16.05 -17.18 -10.00
C SER A 137 -16.55 -17.03 -11.44
N GLN A 138 -15.65 -16.88 -12.42
CA GLN A 138 -15.93 -16.72 -13.86
C GLN A 138 -16.76 -15.47 -14.23
N LYS A 139 -16.86 -14.48 -13.33
CA LYS A 139 -17.52 -13.20 -13.57
C LYS A 139 -16.55 -12.22 -14.24
N TYR A 140 -16.02 -12.62 -15.39
CA TYR A 140 -14.91 -11.94 -16.08
C TYR A 140 -15.23 -10.48 -16.44
N ASP A 141 -16.43 -10.22 -16.98
CA ASP A 141 -16.80 -8.86 -17.42
C ASP A 141 -16.94 -7.90 -16.25
N GLU A 142 -17.45 -8.39 -15.10
CA GLU A 142 -17.51 -7.60 -13.86
C GLU A 142 -16.09 -7.28 -13.34
N ALA A 143 -15.16 -8.26 -13.43
CA ALA A 143 -13.78 -8.05 -13.03
C ALA A 143 -13.07 -7.01 -13.92
N VAL A 144 -13.28 -7.04 -15.25
CA VAL A 144 -12.72 -6.06 -16.17
C VAL A 144 -13.21 -4.65 -15.84
N VAL A 145 -14.54 -4.47 -15.71
CA VAL A 145 -15.13 -3.16 -15.38
C VAL A 145 -14.59 -2.62 -14.05
N LEU A 146 -14.45 -3.50 -13.05
CA LEU A 146 -13.91 -3.13 -11.75
C LEU A 146 -12.46 -2.65 -11.86
N LEU A 147 -11.62 -3.37 -12.61
CA LEU A 147 -10.22 -3.02 -12.82
C LEU A 147 -10.07 -1.74 -13.63
N GLU A 148 -10.90 -1.50 -14.64
CA GLU A 148 -10.89 -0.25 -15.41
C GLU A 148 -11.14 0.96 -14.52
N GLY A 149 -12.00 0.82 -13.51
CA GLY A 149 -12.26 1.84 -12.48
C GLY A 149 -11.11 2.07 -11.49
N LEU A 150 -10.12 1.18 -11.42
CA LEU A 150 -8.95 1.35 -10.55
C LEU A 150 -7.96 2.33 -11.18
N THR A 151 -7.88 3.54 -10.64
CA THR A 151 -7.09 4.65 -11.20
C THR A 151 -5.78 4.92 -10.46
N GLN A 152 -5.52 4.23 -9.34
CA GLN A 152 -4.33 4.41 -8.54
C GLN A 152 -3.08 3.91 -9.28
N ASP A 153 -2.19 4.83 -9.59
CA ASP A 153 -0.96 4.60 -10.35
C ASP A 153 -0.01 3.57 -9.71
N ALA A 154 -0.07 3.43 -8.38
CA ALA A 154 0.71 2.43 -7.65
C ALA A 154 0.33 0.97 -8.01
N TYR A 155 -0.88 0.74 -8.50
CA TYR A 155 -1.40 -0.58 -8.86
C TYR A 155 -1.54 -0.79 -10.37
N ALA A 156 -0.93 0.08 -11.17
CA ALA A 156 -1.08 0.05 -12.61
C ALA A 156 -0.51 -1.23 -13.25
N VAL A 157 0.61 -1.74 -12.71
CA VAL A 157 1.25 -2.99 -13.20
C VAL A 157 0.35 -4.19 -12.90
N GLU A 158 -0.05 -4.37 -11.65
CA GLU A 158 -0.90 -5.47 -11.19
C GLU A 158 -2.27 -5.45 -11.89
N LYS A 159 -2.83 -4.27 -12.10
CA LYS A 159 -4.07 -4.09 -12.87
C LYS A 159 -3.94 -4.63 -14.28
N GLN A 160 -2.88 -4.23 -14.99
CA GLN A 160 -2.68 -4.66 -16.38
C GLN A 160 -2.34 -6.14 -16.48
N GLU A 161 -1.56 -6.66 -15.54
CA GLU A 161 -1.27 -8.09 -15.47
C GLU A 161 -2.55 -8.91 -15.26
N LEU A 162 -3.42 -8.50 -14.32
CA LEU A 162 -4.68 -9.19 -14.04
C LEU A 162 -5.68 -9.07 -15.20
N LEU A 163 -5.75 -7.91 -15.89
CA LEU A 163 -6.53 -7.76 -17.12
C LEU A 163 -6.05 -8.74 -18.20
N GLY A 164 -4.74 -8.91 -18.34
CA GLY A 164 -4.16 -9.89 -19.24
C GLY A 164 -4.59 -11.33 -18.91
N ASP A 165 -4.56 -11.70 -17.64
CA ASP A 165 -5.01 -13.01 -17.15
C ASP A 165 -6.49 -13.24 -17.46
N ILE A 166 -7.34 -12.24 -17.21
CA ILE A 166 -8.78 -12.32 -17.49
C ILE A 166 -9.06 -12.47 -18.99
N TYR A 167 -8.41 -11.64 -19.82
CA TYR A 167 -8.58 -11.75 -21.27
C TYR A 167 -8.11 -13.10 -21.80
N LEU A 168 -7.05 -13.66 -21.24
CA LEU A 168 -6.58 -15.01 -21.61
C LEU A 168 -7.62 -16.07 -21.27
N LEU A 169 -8.22 -16.02 -20.07
CA LEU A 169 -9.29 -16.93 -19.65
C LEU A 169 -10.54 -16.78 -20.52
N GLN A 170 -10.81 -15.60 -21.06
CA GLN A 170 -11.88 -15.36 -22.04
C GLN A 170 -11.49 -15.81 -23.48
N GLY A 171 -10.28 -16.32 -23.70
CA GLY A 171 -9.77 -16.69 -25.03
C GLY A 171 -9.39 -15.50 -25.92
N LYS A 172 -9.37 -14.26 -25.39
CA LYS A 172 -9.06 -13.02 -26.10
C LYS A 172 -7.55 -12.76 -26.12
N LYS A 173 -6.79 -13.61 -26.81
CA LYS A 173 -5.31 -13.61 -26.79
C LYS A 173 -4.68 -12.27 -27.16
N ASP A 174 -5.23 -11.55 -28.14
CA ASP A 174 -4.68 -10.27 -28.58
C ASP A 174 -4.81 -9.19 -27.50
N LEU A 175 -5.93 -9.18 -26.74
CA LEU A 175 -6.12 -8.27 -25.61
C LEU A 175 -5.24 -8.65 -24.44
N ALA A 176 -5.08 -9.93 -24.17
CA ALA A 176 -4.18 -10.43 -23.13
C ALA A 176 -2.73 -10.00 -23.41
N SER A 177 -2.24 -10.22 -24.63
CA SER A 177 -0.90 -9.81 -25.05
C SER A 177 -0.67 -8.31 -24.88
N LYS A 178 -1.64 -7.47 -25.30
CA LYS A 178 -1.56 -6.03 -25.12
C LYS A 178 -1.51 -5.63 -23.65
N ALA A 179 -2.32 -6.24 -22.79
CA ALA A 179 -2.35 -5.94 -21.37
C ALA A 179 -1.02 -6.29 -20.68
N TYR A 180 -0.44 -7.46 -20.96
CA TYR A 180 0.87 -7.82 -20.43
C TYR A 180 2.00 -6.90 -20.94
N GLN A 181 1.97 -6.51 -22.21
CA GLN A 181 2.94 -5.57 -22.76
C GLN A 181 2.82 -4.19 -22.12
N GLU A 182 1.60 -3.75 -21.84
CA GLU A 182 1.37 -2.50 -21.11
C GLU A 182 1.92 -2.58 -19.67
N ALA A 183 1.70 -3.71 -18.97
CA ALA A 183 2.29 -3.92 -17.65
C ALA A 183 3.82 -3.84 -17.68
N ILE A 184 4.48 -4.45 -18.69
CA ILE A 184 5.93 -4.37 -18.90
C ILE A 184 6.36 -2.93 -19.19
N SER A 185 5.65 -2.23 -20.06
CA SER A 185 5.94 -0.82 -20.39
C SER A 185 5.88 0.09 -19.17
N ILE A 186 4.90 -0.12 -18.28
CA ILE A 186 4.79 0.62 -17.02
C ILE A 186 5.98 0.30 -16.10
N CYS A 187 6.41 -0.96 -16.00
CA CYS A 187 7.60 -1.33 -15.24
C CYS A 187 8.85 -0.61 -15.76
N GLU A 188 9.06 -0.57 -17.08
CA GLU A 188 10.19 0.10 -17.71
C GLU A 188 10.16 1.61 -17.46
N GLN A 189 9.00 2.26 -17.63
CA GLN A 189 8.84 3.70 -17.40
C GLN A 189 9.11 4.12 -15.95
N LYS A 190 8.71 3.28 -15.00
CA LYS A 190 8.87 3.54 -13.56
C LYS A 190 10.15 2.98 -12.97
N ASN A 191 11.02 2.34 -13.77
CA ASN A 191 12.20 1.61 -13.31
C ASN A 191 11.88 0.55 -12.24
N ILE A 192 10.75 -0.15 -12.40
CA ILE A 192 10.35 -1.27 -11.56
C ILE A 192 10.86 -2.56 -12.20
N ALA A 193 11.40 -3.48 -11.40
CA ALA A 193 11.85 -4.77 -11.91
C ALA A 193 10.66 -5.58 -12.48
N ILE A 194 10.79 -6.07 -13.70
CA ILE A 194 9.80 -6.95 -14.33
C ILE A 194 9.90 -8.32 -13.64
N THR A 195 8.77 -8.83 -13.15
CA THR A 195 8.74 -10.17 -12.56
C THR A 195 8.90 -11.23 -13.64
N SER A 196 9.60 -12.33 -13.33
CA SER A 196 9.75 -13.45 -14.26
C SER A 196 8.39 -14.04 -14.71
N VAL A 197 7.39 -13.97 -13.83
CA VAL A 197 6.03 -14.44 -14.14
C VAL A 197 5.38 -13.58 -15.21
N LEU A 198 5.40 -12.26 -15.06
CA LEU A 198 4.86 -11.32 -16.05
C LEU A 198 5.56 -11.50 -17.41
N GLN A 199 6.89 -11.67 -17.39
CA GLN A 199 7.66 -11.90 -18.61
C GLN A 199 7.25 -13.18 -19.31
N ILE A 200 7.13 -14.30 -18.58
CA ILE A 200 6.67 -15.59 -19.13
C ILE A 200 5.26 -15.47 -19.70
N LYS A 201 4.33 -14.80 -19.00
CA LYS A 201 2.97 -14.56 -19.48
C LYS A 201 2.97 -13.81 -20.80
N ALA A 202 3.74 -12.73 -20.90
CA ALA A 202 3.84 -11.94 -22.11
C ALA A 202 4.45 -12.75 -23.29
N ASP A 203 5.54 -13.49 -23.00
CA ASP A 203 6.25 -14.27 -24.02
C ASP A 203 5.43 -15.47 -24.51
N SER A 204 4.55 -16.03 -23.69
CA SER A 204 3.67 -17.13 -24.07
C SER A 204 2.63 -16.78 -25.13
N LEU A 205 2.37 -15.49 -25.34
CA LEU A 205 1.38 -14.96 -26.29
C LEU A 205 1.99 -14.24 -27.48
N ILE A 206 3.30 -14.43 -27.72
CA ILE A 206 3.98 -13.79 -28.84
C ILE A 206 3.51 -14.45 -30.14
N ALA A 207 3.11 -13.63 -31.11
CA ALA A 207 2.82 -14.08 -32.45
C ALA A 207 4.09 -14.50 -33.20
N ASP A 208 3.98 -15.45 -34.12
CA ASP A 208 5.09 -15.90 -34.96
C ASP A 208 5.80 -14.70 -35.61
N GLY A 209 7.11 -14.58 -35.39
CA GLY A 209 7.94 -13.50 -35.94
C GLY A 209 8.17 -12.29 -35.00
N GLN A 210 7.59 -12.26 -33.82
CA GLN A 210 7.91 -11.22 -32.82
C GLN A 210 9.05 -11.68 -31.90
N THR A 211 9.87 -10.72 -31.47
CA THR A 211 11.01 -11.02 -30.57
C THR A 211 10.54 -11.13 -29.13
N PRO A 212 10.79 -12.24 -28.43
CA PRO A 212 10.47 -12.41 -27.02
C PRO A 212 11.05 -11.29 -26.13
N ALA A 213 10.37 -10.97 -25.04
CA ALA A 213 10.80 -9.89 -24.14
C ALA A 213 12.18 -10.16 -23.52
N PHE A 214 12.50 -11.43 -23.22
CA PHE A 214 13.81 -11.82 -22.72
C PHE A 214 14.94 -11.57 -23.76
N GLU A 215 14.70 -11.78 -25.04
CA GLU A 215 15.68 -11.45 -26.08
C GLU A 215 15.88 -9.94 -26.25
N ARG A 216 14.78 -9.17 -26.08
CA ARG A 216 14.86 -7.69 -26.08
C ARG A 216 15.68 -7.19 -24.89
N ALA A 217 15.52 -7.81 -23.70
CA ALA A 217 16.30 -7.48 -22.52
C ALA A 217 17.80 -7.80 -22.73
N ILE A 218 18.15 -8.96 -23.28
CA ILE A 218 19.52 -9.32 -23.62
C ILE A 218 20.14 -8.31 -24.61
N LYS A 219 19.41 -7.97 -25.66
CA LYS A 219 19.88 -6.96 -26.64
C LYS A 219 20.06 -5.58 -26.02
N LEU A 220 19.25 -5.21 -25.04
CA LEU A 220 19.38 -3.96 -24.31
C LEU A 220 20.63 -3.96 -23.42
N GLU A 221 20.87 -5.05 -22.68
CA GLU A 221 22.09 -5.22 -21.87
C GLU A 221 23.34 -5.17 -22.73
N GLU A 222 23.35 -5.83 -23.89
CA GLU A 222 24.47 -5.77 -24.84
C GLU A 222 24.71 -4.35 -25.35
N LYS A 223 23.66 -3.58 -25.65
CA LYS A 223 23.76 -2.17 -26.04
C LYS A 223 24.35 -1.30 -24.93
N ILE A 224 23.90 -1.49 -23.70
CA ILE A 224 24.40 -0.75 -22.53
C ILE A 224 25.88 -1.08 -22.29
N ALA A 225 26.27 -2.35 -22.36
CA ALA A 225 27.65 -2.79 -22.23
C ALA A 225 28.53 -2.21 -23.34
N ALA A 226 28.07 -2.20 -24.57
CA ALA A 226 28.79 -1.60 -25.71
C ALA A 226 28.97 -0.08 -25.56
N GLN A 227 27.98 0.62 -25.05
CA GLN A 227 28.06 2.06 -24.75
C GLN A 227 29.03 2.35 -23.61
N ALA A 228 29.00 1.58 -22.53
CA ALA A 228 29.92 1.71 -21.40
C ALA A 228 31.38 1.50 -21.83
N THR A 229 31.62 0.61 -22.79
CA THR A 229 32.97 0.35 -23.34
C THR A 229 33.47 1.50 -24.23
N LYS A 230 32.55 2.23 -24.89
CA LYS A 230 32.91 3.41 -25.71
C LYS A 230 33.22 4.66 -24.88
N ILE A 231 32.70 4.76 -23.67
CA ILE A 231 32.94 5.89 -22.75
C ILE A 231 34.30 5.74 -22.02
N LYS A 232 34.83 4.53 -21.93
CA LYS A 232 36.11 4.25 -21.29
C LYS A 232 37.33 4.38 -22.23
N LYS A 233 37.15 4.69 -23.50
CA LYS A 233 38.16 5.03 -24.48
C LYS A 233 38.20 6.53 -24.78
#